data_78dcc6964eca69c1f3c2b23efc27dc49
#
_entry.id   78dcc6964eca69c1f3c2b23efc27dc49
#
_cell.length_a   1.000
_cell.length_b   1.000
_cell.length_c   1.000
_cell.angle_alpha   90.00
_cell.angle_beta   90.00
_cell.angle_gamma   90.00
#
_symmetry.space_group_name_H-M   'P 1'
#
loop_
_entity.id
_entity.type
_entity.pdbx_description
1 polymer ?
#
loop_
_entity_poly.entity_id
_entity_poly.type
_entity_poly.pdbx_seq_one_letter_code
_entity_poly.pdbx_strand_id
1 'polypeptide(L)'
;MGKRIAERLQSVVDVFMDACNVWVNYSHDETLLPEIQKAQQNLNSLDIDNCDEDELQSIQEMTVKMLEEMNTSLKASGFGGLRYKGIKH
;
A
#
# COMPACT_ATOMS: atom_id res chain seq x y z
N MET A 1 -10.08 4.97 22.01
CA MET A 1 -9.32 5.82 21.11
C MET A 1 -8.38 5.04 20.26
N GLY A 2 -7.44 4.34 20.87
CA GLY A 2 -6.44 3.58 20.14
C GLY A 2 -7.01 2.51 19.23
N LYS A 3 -8.12 1.91 19.57
CA LYS A 3 -8.71 0.86 18.75
C LYS A 3 -9.12 1.33 17.37
N ARG A 4 -9.70 2.52 17.28
CA ARG A 4 -10.17 3.04 16.01
C ARG A 4 -8.99 3.32 15.06
N ILE A 5 -7.92 3.89 15.61
CA ILE A 5 -6.72 4.15 14.82
C ILE A 5 -6.09 2.84 14.39
N ALA A 6 -6.00 1.87 15.28
CA ALA A 6 -5.41 0.57 14.97
C ALA A 6 -6.20 -0.14 13.87
N GLU A 7 -7.52 -0.09 13.91
CA GLU A 7 -8.35 -0.71 12.89
C GLU A 7 -8.16 -0.06 11.52
N ARG A 8 -8.12 1.28 11.51
CA ARG A 8 -7.90 2.01 10.27
C ARG A 8 -6.52 1.74 9.69
N LEU A 9 -5.52 1.73 10.55
CA LEU A 9 -4.16 1.44 10.13
C LEU A 9 -4.04 0.03 9.59
N GLN A 10 -4.67 -0.94 10.24
CA GLN A 10 -4.65 -2.31 9.76
C GLN A 10 -5.30 -2.43 8.38
N SER A 11 -6.40 -1.70 8.15
CA SER A 11 -7.05 -1.69 6.84
C SER A 11 -6.14 -1.12 5.76
N VAL A 12 -5.42 -0.04 6.08
CA VAL A 12 -4.47 0.56 5.14
C VAL A 12 -3.37 -0.43 4.79
N VAL A 13 -2.82 -1.08 5.81
CA VAL A 13 -1.76 -2.07 5.61
C VAL A 13 -2.25 -3.22 4.74
N ASP A 14 -3.45 -3.73 5.03
CA ASP A 14 -4.02 -4.85 4.27
C ASP A 14 -4.21 -4.49 2.80
N VAL A 15 -4.74 -3.31 2.52
CA VAL A 15 -4.93 -2.85 1.14
C VAL A 15 -3.59 -2.75 0.42
N PHE A 16 -2.60 -2.18 1.10
CA PHE A 16 -1.27 -2.03 0.52
C PHE A 16 -0.63 -3.39 0.23
N MET A 17 -0.73 -4.33 1.15
CA MET A 17 -0.15 -5.65 0.95
C MET A 17 -0.83 -6.41 -0.18
N ASP A 18 -2.15 -6.29 -0.31
CA ASP A 18 -2.88 -6.89 -1.43
C ASP A 18 -2.42 -6.29 -2.75
N ALA A 19 -2.27 -4.98 -2.81
CA ALA A 19 -1.80 -4.32 -4.02
C ALA A 19 -0.39 -4.76 -4.37
N CYS A 20 0.47 -4.92 -3.37
CA CYS A 20 1.83 -5.42 -3.59
C CYS A 20 1.83 -6.81 -4.21
N ASN A 21 0.94 -7.68 -3.73
CA ASN A 21 0.84 -9.04 -4.28
C ASN A 21 0.45 -9.01 -5.75
N VAL A 22 -0.51 -8.17 -6.11
CA VAL A 22 -0.92 -8.02 -7.50
C VAL A 22 0.24 -7.48 -8.33
N TRP A 23 0.89 -6.44 -7.83
CA TRP A 23 1.99 -5.80 -8.54
C TRP A 23 3.14 -6.79 -8.79
N VAL A 24 3.53 -7.55 -7.79
CA VAL A 24 4.62 -8.52 -7.92
C VAL A 24 4.29 -9.58 -8.96
N ASN A 25 3.03 -9.98 -9.05
CA ASN A 25 2.63 -11.02 -10.00
C ASN A 25 2.59 -10.54 -11.44
N TYR A 26 2.35 -9.26 -11.68
CA TYR A 26 2.12 -8.76 -13.04
C TYR A 26 3.15 -7.76 -13.53
N SER A 27 3.89 -7.16 -12.65
CA SER A 27 4.89 -6.17 -13.03
C SER A 27 6.29 -6.75 -12.92
N HIS A 28 7.16 -6.33 -13.82
CA HIS A 28 8.57 -6.70 -13.79
C HIS A 28 9.45 -5.48 -13.59
N ASP A 29 8.89 -4.43 -13.01
CA ASP A 29 9.59 -3.17 -12.79
C ASP A 29 10.51 -3.29 -11.58
N GLU A 30 11.78 -3.59 -11.84
CA GLU A 30 12.76 -3.77 -10.78
C GLU A 30 13.16 -2.46 -10.12
N THR A 31 12.88 -1.33 -10.77
CA THR A 31 13.24 -0.04 -10.18
C THR A 31 12.33 0.33 -9.02
N LEU A 32 11.08 -0.11 -9.06
CA LEU A 32 10.12 0.17 -7.99
C LEU A 32 10.16 -0.86 -6.87
N LEU A 33 10.62 -2.06 -7.17
CA LEU A 33 10.61 -3.16 -6.21
C LEU A 33 11.31 -2.83 -4.89
N PRO A 34 12.53 -2.26 -4.86
CA PRO A 34 13.17 -1.93 -3.59
C PRO A 34 12.38 -0.95 -2.75
N GLU A 35 11.72 0.01 -3.37
CA GLU A 35 10.89 0.98 -2.65
C GLU A 35 9.69 0.30 -2.02
N ILE A 36 9.07 -0.61 -2.75
CA ILE A 36 7.93 -1.37 -2.24
C ILE A 36 8.35 -2.24 -1.07
N GLN A 37 9.49 -2.93 -1.20
CA GLN A 37 9.99 -3.77 -0.12
C GLN A 37 10.29 -2.96 1.13
N LYS A 38 10.88 -1.79 0.95
CA LYS A 38 11.18 -0.90 2.07
C LYS A 38 9.91 -0.45 2.77
N ALA A 39 8.89 -0.09 2.00
CA ALA A 39 7.60 0.31 2.55
C ALA A 39 6.96 -0.84 3.32
N GLN A 40 7.02 -2.06 2.77
CA GLN A 40 6.49 -3.23 3.46
C GLN A 40 7.19 -3.47 4.78
N GLN A 41 8.52 -3.33 4.82
CA GLN A 41 9.27 -3.50 6.05
C GLN A 41 8.89 -2.45 7.09
N ASN A 42 8.75 -1.20 6.64
CA ASN A 42 8.33 -0.14 7.55
C ASN A 42 6.97 -0.41 8.14
N LEU A 43 6.03 -0.86 7.33
CA LEU A 43 4.68 -1.18 7.82
C LEU A 43 4.69 -2.37 8.76
N ASN A 44 5.51 -3.37 8.49
CA ASN A 44 5.61 -4.53 9.36
C ASN A 44 6.25 -4.19 10.71
N SER A 45 7.06 -3.14 10.75
CA SER A 45 7.73 -2.71 11.98
C SER A 45 6.88 -1.77 12.82
N LEU A 46 5.73 -1.34 12.33
CA LEU A 46 4.89 -0.41 13.06
C LEU A 46 4.29 -1.04 14.29
N ASP A 47 4.28 -0.26 15.36
CA ASP A 47 3.54 -0.62 16.57
C ASP A 47 2.13 -0.06 16.42
N ILE A 48 1.25 -0.86 15.86
CA ILE A 48 -0.10 -0.43 15.53
C ILE A 48 -0.85 0.07 16.77
N ASP A 49 -0.60 -0.55 17.90
CA ASP A 49 -1.30 -0.18 19.14
C ASP A 49 -0.88 1.17 19.69
N ASN A 50 0.30 1.64 19.32
CA ASN A 50 0.85 2.90 19.82
C ASN A 50 0.88 4.01 18.77
N CYS A 51 0.31 3.79 17.60
CA CYS A 51 0.24 4.82 16.56
C CYS A 51 -0.78 5.88 16.93
N ASP A 52 -0.45 7.14 16.64
CA ASP A 52 -1.39 8.24 16.80
C ASP A 52 -1.96 8.65 15.43
N GLU A 53 -2.82 9.67 15.43
CA GLU A 53 -3.46 10.11 14.19
C GLU A 53 -2.48 10.69 13.20
N ASP A 54 -1.44 11.38 13.67
CA ASP A 54 -0.44 11.95 12.79
C ASP A 54 0.32 10.85 12.05
N GLU A 55 0.67 9.79 12.76
CA GLU A 55 1.32 8.65 12.15
C GLU A 55 0.41 7.95 11.16
N LEU A 56 -0.86 7.77 11.53
CA LEU A 56 -1.84 7.17 10.64
C LEU A 56 -1.96 7.96 9.35
N GLN A 57 -2.05 9.28 9.46
CA GLN A 57 -2.17 10.13 8.29
C GLN A 57 -0.93 10.03 7.40
N SER A 58 0.25 10.06 8.00
CA SER A 58 1.50 9.92 7.24
C SER A 58 1.55 8.59 6.50
N ILE A 59 1.14 7.52 7.17
CA ILE A 59 1.13 6.19 6.57
C ILE A 59 0.12 6.12 5.43
N GLN A 60 -1.07 6.71 5.62
CA GLN A 60 -2.07 6.75 4.57
C GLN A 60 -1.57 7.48 3.35
N GLU A 61 -0.93 8.63 3.54
CA GLU A 61 -0.38 9.40 2.43
C GLU A 61 0.72 8.64 1.70
N MET A 62 1.61 8.00 2.44
CA MET A 62 2.66 7.17 1.85
C MET A 62 2.05 6.03 1.05
N THR A 63 1.05 5.37 1.62
CA THR A 63 0.41 4.22 0.99
C THR A 63 -0.28 4.63 -0.30
N VAL A 64 -1.02 5.73 -0.28
CA VAL A 64 -1.71 6.21 -1.48
C VAL A 64 -0.69 6.52 -2.58
N LYS A 65 0.39 7.18 -2.22
CA LYS A 65 1.43 7.52 -3.19
C LYS A 65 2.04 6.26 -3.80
N MET A 66 2.34 5.27 -2.96
CA MET A 66 2.90 4.02 -3.46
C MET A 66 1.91 3.27 -4.35
N LEU A 67 0.63 3.28 -4.00
CA LEU A 67 -0.39 2.65 -4.82
C LEU A 67 -0.49 3.32 -6.19
N GLU A 68 -0.37 4.63 -6.25
CA GLU A 68 -0.37 5.35 -7.51
C GLU A 68 0.83 4.97 -8.37
N GLU A 69 2.00 4.87 -7.76
CA GLU A 69 3.21 4.46 -8.48
C GLU A 69 3.10 3.04 -9.00
N MET A 70 2.58 2.14 -8.18
CA MET A 70 2.38 0.75 -8.61
C MET A 70 1.37 0.67 -9.74
N ASN A 71 0.30 1.45 -9.67
CA ASN A 71 -0.72 1.47 -10.70
C ASN A 71 -0.13 1.98 -12.03
N THR A 72 0.68 3.02 -11.98
CA THR A 72 1.35 3.55 -13.15
C THR A 72 2.30 2.51 -13.76
N SER A 73 3.04 1.81 -12.91
CA SER A 73 3.95 0.76 -13.35
C SER A 73 3.19 -0.38 -14.05
N LEU A 74 2.05 -0.78 -13.50
CA LEU A 74 1.24 -1.84 -14.09
C LEU A 74 0.65 -1.42 -15.44
N LYS A 75 0.23 -0.18 -15.55
CA LYS A 75 -0.28 0.35 -16.83
C LYS A 75 0.81 0.34 -17.88
N ALA A 76 2.02 0.74 -17.50
CA ALA A 76 3.16 0.73 -18.40
C ALA A 76 3.50 -0.68 -18.87
N SER A 77 3.20 -1.68 -18.06
CA SER A 77 3.40 -3.09 -18.42
C SER A 77 2.25 -3.68 -19.22
N GLY A 78 1.22 -2.88 -19.52
CA GLY A 78 0.08 -3.34 -20.27
C GLY A 78 -1.03 -3.98 -19.47
N PHE A 79 -0.94 -3.92 -18.15
CA PHE A 79 -1.92 -4.56 -17.27
C PHE A 79 -3.28 -3.84 -17.24
N GLY A 80 -3.32 -2.55 -17.48
CA GLY A 80 -4.56 -1.79 -17.45
C GLY A 80 -4.87 -1.16 -16.10
N GLY A 81 -4.02 -1.38 -15.11
CA GLY A 81 -4.15 -0.76 -13.81
C GLY A 81 -4.66 -1.70 -12.73
N LEU A 82 -4.51 -1.26 -11.50
CA LEU A 82 -4.99 -2.01 -10.34
C LEU A 82 -6.49 -1.87 -10.21
N ARG A 83 -7.14 -2.96 -9.86
CA ARG A 83 -8.57 -2.97 -9.59
C ARG A 83 -8.78 -3.35 -8.15
N TYR A 84 -9.52 -2.52 -7.47
CA TYR A 84 -9.80 -2.74 -6.06
C TYR A 84 -11.17 -3.33 -5.90
N LYS A 85 -11.31 -4.12 -4.86
CA LYS A 85 -12.58 -4.71 -4.52
C LYS A 85 -13.61 -3.59 -4.31
N GLY A 86 -14.73 -3.67 -5.02
CA GLY A 86 -15.78 -2.68 -4.92
C GLY A 86 -15.69 -1.55 -5.92
N ILE A 87 -14.61 -1.46 -6.68
CA ILE A 87 -14.45 -0.43 -7.70
C ILE A 87 -15.04 -0.93 -9.01
N LYS A 88 -15.87 -0.10 -9.59
CA LYS A 88 -16.52 -0.42 -10.86
C LYS A 88 -15.84 0.32 -12.00
N HIS A 89 -15.84 -0.32 -13.14
CA HIS A 89 -15.29 0.24 -14.37
C HIS A 89 -16.30 0.20 -15.49
#